data_02483b52f3b9c14ca70e825fea75fbf6
#
_entry.id   02483b52f3b9c14ca70e825fea75fbf6
#
_cell.length_a   1.000
_cell.length_b   1.000
_cell.length_c   1.000
_cell.angle_alpha   90.00
_cell.angle_beta   90.00
_cell.angle_gamma   90.00
#
_symmetry.space_group_name_H-M   'P 1'
#
loop_
_entity.id
_entity.type
_entity.pdbx_description
1 polymer ?
#
loop_
_entity_poly.entity_id
_entity_poly.type
_entity_poly.pdbx_seq_one_letter_code
_entity_poly.pdbx_strand_id
1 'polypeptide(L)'
;MEYPDICAPNAGPDVMGSVAQRILRSVIRAGTSRRFRSFGYVVPRVPVMSPGPHSALLVPGLSTGIGSLPHLDPEAAVSVSLAETPRLPFAPQLPNRSPREGMIAEWVVALPEVEVADDGSLSIDSSRIGEAPTPSLNPDSHSGLLAFLEALRVAPENPKRIKLQVTGPLTLGIALEAAGLPSDVAFRRAGEVSRAWVQHLEALVTARFPATGLLLFIDEPALVRWRHGDEPIGRDEAIDLLSGTLAVANCITGVHVCGDGDARLAHAAGPDVLGITASDSALEDADVLMRHLEADGWIAWGAVPTDRPVGDSTEGPWRRLVGLWCELTRRGCDPVRVRTHGLVTPACGLAGHGEAQAAHALHIASEMADRIGDQAVAARLTVGA
;
A
#
# COMPACT_ATOMS: atom_id res chain seq x y z
N MET A 1 -6.91 -25.30 2.82
CA MET A 1 -5.49 -24.89 2.99
C MET A 1 -5.54 -23.43 3.35
N GLU A 2 -5.43 -23.13 4.64
CA GLU A 2 -5.52 -21.73 5.12
C GLU A 2 -4.33 -20.94 4.56
N TYR A 3 -4.61 -19.89 3.80
CA TYR A 3 -3.62 -18.88 3.46
C TYR A 3 -3.23 -18.18 4.75
N PRO A 4 -1.95 -18.15 5.17
CA PRO A 4 -1.57 -17.35 6.31
C PRO A 4 -1.88 -15.88 5.98
N ASP A 5 -2.67 -15.25 6.80
CA ASP A 5 -2.97 -13.82 6.74
C ASP A 5 -1.64 -13.06 6.96
N ILE A 6 -1.01 -12.64 5.87
CA ILE A 6 0.33 -12.03 5.86
C ILE A 6 0.32 -10.67 6.59
N CYS A 7 -0.86 -10.13 6.84
CA CYS A 7 -1.08 -8.85 7.54
C CYS A 7 -1.91 -8.97 8.82
N ALA A 8 -2.19 -10.18 9.33
CA ALA A 8 -2.96 -10.33 10.57
C ALA A 8 -2.06 -10.10 11.81
N PRO A 9 -2.37 -9.11 12.65
CA PRO A 9 -1.51 -8.75 13.79
C PRO A 9 -1.68 -9.65 15.02
N ASN A 10 -2.39 -10.78 14.96
CA ASN A 10 -2.67 -11.65 16.12
C ASN A 10 -2.58 -13.15 15.85
N ALA A 11 -1.66 -13.59 15.00
CA ALA A 11 -1.11 -14.92 15.23
C ALA A 11 -0.15 -14.81 16.42
N GLY A 12 -0.57 -15.33 17.58
CA GLY A 12 0.26 -15.30 18.78
C GLY A 12 1.69 -15.78 18.51
N PRO A 13 2.69 -15.43 19.36
CA PRO A 13 4.11 -15.61 19.07
C PRO A 13 4.53 -17.04 18.68
N ASP A 14 3.70 -18.04 18.93
CA ASP A 14 3.96 -19.44 18.54
C ASP A 14 3.60 -19.78 17.09
N VAL A 15 2.70 -19.05 16.43
CA VAL A 15 2.30 -19.33 15.04
C VAL A 15 3.25 -18.63 14.05
N MET A 16 3.66 -17.39 14.34
CA MET A 16 4.68 -16.67 13.54
C MET A 16 6.05 -17.35 13.66
N GLY A 17 6.44 -17.81 14.84
CA GLY A 17 7.68 -18.57 15.05
C GLY A 17 7.73 -19.91 14.28
N SER A 18 6.60 -20.56 14.07
CA SER A 18 6.57 -21.88 13.39
C SER A 18 6.63 -21.76 11.87
N VAL A 19 6.05 -20.73 11.27
CA VAL A 19 6.07 -20.52 9.81
C VAL A 19 7.40 -19.90 9.37
N ALA A 20 7.89 -18.88 10.04
CA ALA A 20 9.19 -18.26 9.77
C ALA A 20 10.35 -19.27 10.04
N GLN A 21 10.26 -20.06 11.12
CA GLN A 21 11.27 -21.11 11.41
C GLN A 21 11.19 -22.32 10.47
N ARG A 22 10.05 -22.68 9.91
CA ARG A 22 9.98 -23.72 8.87
C ARG A 22 10.58 -23.25 7.57
N ILE A 23 10.36 -22.01 7.18
CA ILE A 23 10.97 -21.42 5.97
C ILE A 23 12.48 -21.27 6.18
N LEU A 24 12.94 -20.78 7.34
CA LEU A 24 14.37 -20.60 7.64
C LEU A 24 15.13 -21.93 7.72
N ARG A 25 14.52 -23.02 8.21
CA ARG A 25 15.18 -24.35 8.31
C ARG A 25 15.31 -25.08 6.97
N SER A 26 14.50 -24.75 5.95
CA SER A 26 14.66 -25.30 4.60
C SER A 26 15.80 -24.65 3.82
N VAL A 27 16.13 -23.38 4.12
CA VAL A 27 17.14 -22.58 3.40
C VAL A 27 18.58 -22.88 3.88
N ILE A 28 18.78 -23.31 5.14
CA ILE A 28 20.13 -23.55 5.71
C ILE A 28 20.79 -24.85 5.19
N ARG A 29 20.09 -25.71 4.44
CA ARG A 29 20.64 -26.99 3.96
C ARG A 29 21.20 -27.00 2.54
N ALA A 30 21.19 -25.89 1.80
CA ALA A 30 21.76 -25.81 0.45
C ALA A 30 22.90 -24.77 0.40
N GLY A 31 24.03 -25.11 0.98
CA GLY A 31 25.24 -24.30 0.86
C GLY A 31 26.09 -24.75 -0.33
N THR A 32 26.30 -23.86 -1.32
CA THR A 32 27.54 -23.89 -2.13
C THR A 32 27.89 -22.48 -2.60
N SER A 33 29.07 -22.05 -2.20
CA SER A 33 29.70 -20.78 -2.53
C SER A 33 29.99 -20.62 -4.02
N ARG A 34 29.54 -19.54 -4.67
CA ARG A 34 30.14 -19.01 -5.89
C ARG A 34 30.48 -17.53 -5.75
N ARG A 35 31.75 -17.21 -5.97
CA ARG A 35 32.29 -15.84 -6.02
C ARG A 35 31.76 -15.12 -7.27
N PHE A 36 31.12 -13.98 -7.10
CA PHE A 36 30.76 -13.10 -8.20
C PHE A 36 31.84 -12.03 -8.43
N ARG A 37 32.21 -11.88 -9.71
CA ARG A 37 33.06 -10.76 -10.18
C ARG A 37 32.21 -9.53 -10.40
N SER A 38 32.66 -8.39 -9.90
CA SER A 38 32.06 -7.08 -10.13
C SER A 38 32.18 -6.64 -11.59
N PHE A 39 31.07 -6.50 -12.28
CA PHE A 39 30.98 -5.74 -13.53
C PHE A 39 30.36 -4.37 -13.20
N GLY A 40 31.07 -3.30 -13.55
CA GLY A 40 30.58 -1.93 -13.42
C GLY A 40 29.48 -1.65 -14.46
N TYR A 41 28.25 -1.49 -14.00
CA TYR A 41 27.14 -1.01 -14.81
C TYR A 41 27.06 0.52 -14.72
N VAL A 42 27.13 1.18 -15.87
CA VAL A 42 26.77 2.60 -16.03
C VAL A 42 25.24 2.65 -16.02
N VAL A 43 24.67 3.19 -14.95
CA VAL A 43 23.20 3.40 -14.85
C VAL A 43 22.82 4.49 -15.86
N PRO A 44 21.90 4.24 -16.83
CA PRO A 44 21.37 5.29 -17.67
C PRO A 44 20.65 6.33 -16.78
N ARG A 45 20.88 7.62 -17.02
CA ARG A 45 20.11 8.69 -16.39
C ARG A 45 18.66 8.53 -16.82
N VAL A 46 17.79 8.12 -15.89
CA VAL A 46 16.33 8.22 -16.07
C VAL A 46 16.00 9.70 -16.28
N PRO A 47 15.24 10.07 -17.32
CA PRO A 47 14.83 11.46 -17.49
C PRO A 47 14.07 11.91 -16.27
N VAL A 48 14.44 13.05 -15.70
CA VAL A 48 13.66 13.72 -14.64
C VAL A 48 12.31 14.07 -15.28
N MET A 49 11.27 13.31 -14.96
CA MET A 49 9.91 13.65 -15.35
C MET A 49 9.54 14.97 -14.66
N SER A 50 9.10 15.95 -15.46
CA SER A 50 8.54 17.19 -14.92
C SER A 50 7.38 16.81 -13.99
N PRO A 51 7.19 17.48 -12.83
CA PRO A 51 6.08 17.19 -11.93
C PRO A 51 4.78 17.27 -12.73
N GLY A 52 4.05 16.16 -12.76
CA GLY A 52 2.77 16.09 -13.47
C GLY A 52 1.76 17.06 -12.85
N PRO A 53 0.69 17.43 -13.56
CA PRO A 53 -0.34 18.38 -13.08
C PRO A 53 -1.02 17.91 -11.79
N HIS A 54 -0.78 16.70 -11.33
CA HIS A 54 -1.38 16.07 -10.16
C HIS A 54 -0.64 16.34 -8.83
N SER A 55 0.61 16.81 -8.86
CA SER A 55 1.38 17.11 -7.63
C SER A 55 0.73 18.18 -6.73
N ALA A 56 -0.11 19.05 -7.30
CA ALA A 56 -0.88 20.05 -6.55
C ALA A 56 -1.99 19.44 -5.65
N LEU A 57 -2.33 18.16 -5.83
CA LEU A 57 -3.34 17.48 -5.01
C LEU A 57 -2.81 17.06 -3.64
N LEU A 58 -1.52 16.79 -3.50
CA LEU A 58 -0.91 16.46 -2.22
C LEU A 58 -0.46 17.74 -1.51
N VAL A 59 -0.77 17.81 -0.23
CA VAL A 59 -0.38 18.92 0.65
C VAL A 59 0.18 18.33 1.95
N PRO A 60 1.13 19.00 2.61
CA PRO A 60 1.64 18.55 3.90
C PRO A 60 0.50 18.39 4.92
N GLY A 61 0.64 17.39 5.77
CA GLY A 61 -0.29 17.19 6.85
C GLY A 61 -1.57 16.44 6.46
N LEU A 62 -1.56 15.64 5.40
CA LEU A 62 -2.64 14.68 5.12
C LEU A 62 -2.43 13.39 5.91
N SER A 63 -3.53 12.81 6.39
CA SER A 63 -3.59 11.45 6.93
C SER A 63 -4.60 10.61 6.15
N THR A 64 -4.36 9.32 6.08
CA THR A 64 -5.28 8.35 5.48
C THR A 64 -5.08 6.96 6.07
N GLY A 65 -6.03 6.06 5.86
CA GLY A 65 -5.89 4.64 6.20
C GLY A 65 -5.23 3.83 5.08
N ILE A 66 -4.75 2.63 5.41
CA ILE A 66 -4.26 1.68 4.40
C ILE A 66 -5.42 1.11 3.58
N GLY A 67 -6.50 0.68 4.24
CA GLY A 67 -7.72 0.17 3.59
C GLY A 67 -8.50 -0.72 4.53
N SER A 68 -7.92 -1.82 5.00
CA SER A 68 -8.64 -2.80 5.80
C SER A 68 -8.99 -2.28 7.20
N LEU A 69 -10.27 -2.48 7.57
CA LEU A 69 -10.87 -2.15 8.86
C LEU A 69 -11.54 -3.39 9.49
N PRO A 70 -11.66 -3.43 10.83
CA PRO A 70 -12.25 -4.58 11.54
C PRO A 70 -13.76 -4.69 11.44
N HIS A 71 -14.43 -3.67 10.90
CA HIS A 71 -15.88 -3.54 10.87
C HIS A 71 -16.56 -4.65 10.06
N LEU A 72 -17.75 -5.04 10.51
CA LEU A 72 -18.66 -5.92 9.78
C LEU A 72 -19.73 -5.13 9.03
N ASP A 73 -20.01 -3.90 9.45
CA ASP A 73 -20.94 -2.98 8.84
C ASP A 73 -20.19 -1.98 7.93
N PRO A 74 -20.45 -1.99 6.61
CA PRO A 74 -19.79 -1.09 5.66
C PRO A 74 -20.05 0.40 5.94
N GLU A 75 -21.24 0.77 6.39
CA GLU A 75 -21.62 2.15 6.67
C GLU A 75 -20.88 2.68 7.90
N ALA A 76 -20.73 1.86 8.94
CA ALA A 76 -19.92 2.19 10.11
C ALA A 76 -18.44 2.36 9.75
N ALA A 77 -17.89 1.49 8.92
CA ALA A 77 -16.50 1.60 8.43
C ALA A 77 -16.26 2.90 7.64
N VAL A 78 -17.20 3.25 6.75
CA VAL A 78 -17.15 4.49 5.97
C VAL A 78 -17.23 5.71 6.88
N SER A 79 -18.10 5.68 7.88
CA SER A 79 -18.24 6.78 8.85
C SER A 79 -16.92 7.05 9.58
N VAL A 80 -16.19 6.00 9.97
CA VAL A 80 -14.87 6.13 10.59
C VAL A 80 -13.84 6.72 9.61
N SER A 81 -13.81 6.25 8.36
CA SER A 81 -12.91 6.81 7.35
C SER A 81 -13.14 8.32 7.13
N LEU A 82 -14.41 8.72 6.97
CA LEU A 82 -14.77 10.12 6.75
C LEU A 82 -14.52 11.00 7.98
N ALA A 83 -14.75 10.48 9.20
CA ALA A 83 -14.57 11.24 10.43
C ALA A 83 -13.10 11.43 10.81
N GLU A 84 -12.30 10.35 10.73
CA GLU A 84 -10.92 10.37 11.22
C GLU A 84 -9.90 10.82 10.17
N THR A 85 -10.24 10.75 8.86
CA THR A 85 -9.37 11.19 7.78
C THR A 85 -10.07 12.15 6.81
N PRO A 86 -10.72 13.22 7.28
CA PRO A 86 -11.64 14.04 6.46
C PRO A 86 -10.98 14.75 5.29
N ARG A 87 -9.66 14.95 5.33
CA ARG A 87 -8.91 15.62 4.25
C ARG A 87 -8.45 14.67 3.15
N LEU A 88 -8.34 13.36 3.45
CA LEU A 88 -8.02 12.29 2.51
C LEU A 88 -8.69 10.99 2.96
N PRO A 89 -10.04 10.91 2.93
CA PRO A 89 -10.73 9.70 3.28
C PRO A 89 -10.42 8.57 2.30
N PHE A 90 -10.47 7.34 2.80
CA PHE A 90 -10.14 6.13 2.06
C PHE A 90 -11.34 5.19 1.98
N ALA A 91 -11.41 4.39 0.91
CA ALA A 91 -12.39 3.33 0.82
C ALA A 91 -12.02 2.17 1.76
N PRO A 92 -12.91 1.79 2.71
CA PRO A 92 -12.65 0.64 3.58
C PRO A 92 -12.68 -0.69 2.83
N GLN A 93 -11.83 -1.64 3.27
CA GLN A 93 -11.89 -3.06 2.95
C GLN A 93 -12.29 -3.83 4.20
N LEU A 94 -13.17 -4.83 4.09
CA LEU A 94 -13.81 -5.48 5.24
C LEU A 94 -13.57 -7.00 5.29
N PRO A 95 -12.31 -7.45 5.42
CA PRO A 95 -11.97 -8.87 5.36
C PRO A 95 -12.60 -9.68 6.50
N ASN A 96 -12.97 -9.05 7.62
CA ASN A 96 -13.65 -9.72 8.73
C ASN A 96 -15.15 -9.93 8.45
N ARG A 97 -15.73 -9.17 7.51
CA ARG A 97 -17.13 -9.33 7.10
C ARG A 97 -17.31 -10.56 6.22
N SER A 98 -16.41 -10.75 5.27
CA SER A 98 -16.45 -11.88 4.35
C SER A 98 -15.04 -12.21 3.85
N PRO A 99 -14.66 -13.51 3.76
CA PRO A 99 -13.41 -13.90 3.12
C PRO A 99 -13.30 -13.45 1.65
N ARG A 100 -14.44 -13.21 0.97
CA ARG A 100 -14.49 -12.64 -0.39
C ARG A 100 -14.04 -11.18 -0.46
N GLU A 101 -14.03 -10.45 0.67
CA GLU A 101 -13.49 -9.10 0.82
C GLU A 101 -12.03 -9.10 1.30
N GLY A 102 -11.39 -10.28 1.36
CA GLY A 102 -9.96 -10.39 1.59
C GLY A 102 -9.16 -9.82 0.42
N MET A 103 -7.99 -9.26 0.72
CA MET A 103 -7.17 -8.50 -0.23
C MET A 103 -6.82 -9.23 -1.54
N ILE A 104 -6.89 -10.56 -1.60
CA ILE A 104 -6.69 -11.34 -2.82
C ILE A 104 -8.03 -11.52 -3.54
N ALA A 105 -9.02 -12.08 -2.82
CA ALA A 105 -10.31 -12.47 -3.37
C ALA A 105 -11.04 -11.29 -4.00
N GLU A 106 -10.99 -10.12 -3.36
CA GLU A 106 -11.61 -8.87 -3.80
C GLU A 106 -11.20 -8.49 -5.24
N TRP A 107 -9.95 -8.77 -5.64
CA TRP A 107 -9.44 -8.32 -6.93
C TRP A 107 -9.36 -9.41 -8.00
N VAL A 108 -9.01 -10.67 -7.61
CA VAL A 108 -8.92 -11.76 -8.57
C VAL A 108 -10.27 -12.19 -9.12
N VAL A 109 -11.38 -11.83 -8.46
CA VAL A 109 -12.76 -12.09 -8.94
C VAL A 109 -13.03 -11.53 -10.35
N ALA A 110 -12.24 -10.57 -10.81
CA ALA A 110 -12.31 -10.02 -12.16
C ALA A 110 -11.65 -10.90 -13.24
N LEU A 111 -10.90 -11.94 -12.84
CA LEU A 111 -10.33 -12.93 -13.76
C LEU A 111 -11.37 -13.98 -14.12
N PRO A 112 -11.73 -14.15 -15.40
CA PRO A 112 -12.74 -15.11 -15.81
C PRO A 112 -12.43 -16.56 -15.46
N GLU A 113 -11.15 -16.91 -15.36
CA GLU A 113 -10.67 -18.24 -14.97
C GLU A 113 -10.66 -18.48 -13.46
N VAL A 114 -10.90 -17.46 -12.62
CA VAL A 114 -10.82 -17.57 -11.17
C VAL A 114 -12.23 -17.62 -10.58
N GLU A 115 -12.51 -18.67 -9.83
CA GLU A 115 -13.68 -18.76 -8.96
C GLU A 115 -13.26 -18.59 -7.50
N VAL A 116 -13.92 -17.68 -6.79
CA VAL A 116 -13.70 -17.41 -5.37
C VAL A 116 -14.81 -18.08 -4.57
N ALA A 117 -14.46 -19.08 -3.76
CA ALA A 117 -15.39 -19.75 -2.87
C ALA A 117 -15.81 -18.88 -1.67
N ASP A 118 -16.82 -19.32 -0.90
CA ASP A 118 -17.32 -18.58 0.26
C ASP A 118 -16.29 -18.46 1.40
N ASP A 119 -15.34 -19.38 1.48
CA ASP A 119 -14.21 -19.35 2.40
C ASP A 119 -12.99 -18.53 1.89
N GLY A 120 -13.15 -17.88 0.72
CA GLY A 120 -12.09 -17.09 0.08
C GLY A 120 -11.06 -17.92 -0.68
N SER A 121 -11.17 -19.26 -0.73
CA SER A 121 -10.28 -20.09 -1.52
C SER A 121 -10.50 -19.90 -3.01
N LEU A 122 -9.40 -20.04 -3.78
CA LEU A 122 -9.42 -19.85 -5.23
C LEU A 122 -9.40 -21.21 -5.94
N SER A 123 -10.20 -21.34 -6.99
CA SER A 123 -10.11 -22.43 -7.96
C SER A 123 -9.92 -21.87 -9.36
N ILE A 124 -9.22 -22.62 -10.23
CA ILE A 124 -8.83 -22.18 -11.57
C ILE A 124 -9.54 -23.04 -12.63
N ASP A 125 -10.32 -22.38 -13.48
CA ASP A 125 -10.82 -22.95 -14.73
C ASP A 125 -9.82 -22.71 -15.87
N SER A 126 -9.00 -23.71 -16.14
CA SER A 126 -7.94 -23.62 -17.15
C SER A 126 -8.47 -23.36 -18.57
N SER A 127 -9.74 -23.62 -18.85
CA SER A 127 -10.31 -23.40 -20.19
C SER A 127 -10.53 -21.91 -20.51
N ARG A 128 -10.56 -21.06 -19.48
CA ARG A 128 -10.81 -19.62 -19.60
C ARG A 128 -9.56 -18.75 -19.47
N ILE A 129 -8.40 -19.38 -19.24
CA ILE A 129 -7.13 -18.64 -19.14
C ILE A 129 -6.89 -17.85 -20.44
N GLY A 130 -6.67 -16.54 -20.30
CA GLY A 130 -6.41 -15.64 -21.42
C GLY A 130 -7.63 -14.81 -21.86
N GLU A 131 -8.82 -15.07 -21.35
CA GLU A 131 -9.94 -14.13 -21.47
C GLU A 131 -9.58 -12.81 -20.73
N ALA A 132 -10.03 -11.66 -21.26
CA ALA A 132 -9.74 -10.37 -20.66
C ALA A 132 -10.36 -10.24 -19.26
N PRO A 133 -9.64 -9.65 -18.26
CA PRO A 133 -10.24 -9.34 -16.97
C PRO A 133 -11.46 -8.43 -17.11
N THR A 134 -12.49 -8.68 -16.31
CA THR A 134 -13.76 -7.93 -16.33
C THR A 134 -14.07 -7.32 -14.97
N PRO A 135 -13.39 -6.21 -14.56
CA PRO A 135 -13.63 -5.55 -13.30
C PRO A 135 -15.09 -5.10 -13.16
N SER A 136 -15.72 -5.51 -12.06
CA SER A 136 -17.09 -5.12 -11.73
C SER A 136 -17.27 -5.12 -10.23
N LEU A 137 -17.70 -4.00 -9.67
CA LEU A 137 -18.00 -3.93 -8.24
C LEU A 137 -19.26 -4.73 -7.91
N ASN A 138 -19.15 -5.59 -6.90
CA ASN A 138 -20.28 -6.36 -6.39
C ASN A 138 -20.32 -6.32 -4.85
N PRO A 139 -21.51 -6.42 -4.22
CA PRO A 139 -21.66 -6.31 -2.77
C PRO A 139 -20.99 -7.43 -1.96
N ASP A 140 -20.71 -8.57 -2.58
CA ASP A 140 -20.14 -9.73 -1.88
C ASP A 140 -18.63 -9.57 -1.66
N SER A 141 -17.96 -8.83 -2.55
CA SER A 141 -16.51 -8.64 -2.54
C SER A 141 -16.07 -7.19 -2.32
N HIS A 142 -16.99 -6.21 -2.45
CA HIS A 142 -16.61 -4.77 -2.44
C HIS A 142 -17.59 -3.92 -1.61
N SER A 143 -18.14 -4.48 -0.54
CA SER A 143 -19.20 -3.78 0.22
C SER A 143 -18.72 -2.44 0.79
N GLY A 144 -17.49 -2.39 1.35
CA GLY A 144 -16.91 -1.16 1.89
C GLY A 144 -16.69 -0.08 0.84
N LEU A 145 -16.15 -0.46 -0.33
CA LEU A 145 -15.96 0.47 -1.45
C LEU A 145 -17.31 0.98 -2.00
N LEU A 146 -18.30 0.10 -2.14
CA LEU A 146 -19.64 0.50 -2.61
C LEU A 146 -20.31 1.46 -1.63
N ALA A 147 -20.27 1.18 -0.33
CA ALA A 147 -20.78 2.08 0.71
C ALA A 147 -20.05 3.43 0.70
N PHE A 148 -18.72 3.43 0.50
CA PHE A 148 -17.93 4.65 0.40
C PHE A 148 -18.34 5.52 -0.79
N LEU A 149 -18.48 4.93 -1.97
CA LEU A 149 -18.93 5.65 -3.18
C LEU A 149 -20.36 6.18 -3.03
N GLU A 150 -21.23 5.45 -2.34
CA GLU A 150 -22.58 5.91 -2.05
C GLU A 150 -22.60 7.06 -1.05
N ALA A 151 -21.79 6.99 0.01
CA ALA A 151 -21.65 8.09 0.97
C ALA A 151 -21.15 9.38 0.29
N LEU A 152 -20.18 9.27 -0.62
CA LEU A 152 -19.73 10.43 -1.42
C LEU A 152 -20.84 10.98 -2.31
N ARG A 153 -21.65 10.10 -2.92
CA ARG A 153 -22.75 10.52 -3.81
C ARG A 153 -23.82 11.35 -3.10
N VAL A 154 -24.11 11.03 -1.84
CA VAL A 154 -25.14 11.72 -1.04
C VAL A 154 -24.59 12.84 -0.18
N ALA A 155 -23.27 13.00 -0.10
CA ALA A 155 -22.64 14.05 0.67
C ALA A 155 -23.00 15.44 0.10
N PRO A 156 -23.27 16.45 0.96
CA PRO A 156 -23.55 17.82 0.50
C PRO A 156 -22.34 18.44 -0.20
N GLU A 157 -21.13 18.08 0.19
CA GLU A 157 -19.87 18.45 -0.44
C GLU A 157 -18.95 17.23 -0.49
N ASN A 158 -18.38 16.97 -1.67
CA ASN A 158 -17.39 15.92 -1.81
C ASN A 158 -16.03 16.36 -1.28
N PRO A 159 -15.26 15.43 -0.67
CA PRO A 159 -13.88 15.71 -0.30
C PRO A 159 -13.08 16.11 -1.55
N LYS A 160 -12.12 17.04 -1.37
CA LYS A 160 -11.24 17.49 -2.47
C LYS A 160 -10.40 16.35 -3.05
N ARG A 161 -10.17 15.32 -2.26
CA ARG A 161 -9.37 14.14 -2.63
C ARG A 161 -9.82 12.91 -1.84
N ILE A 162 -9.66 11.75 -2.43
CA ILE A 162 -9.93 10.45 -1.82
C ILE A 162 -8.78 9.49 -2.10
N LYS A 163 -8.64 8.46 -1.26
CA LYS A 163 -7.73 7.36 -1.49
C LYS A 163 -8.50 6.07 -1.79
N LEU A 164 -8.12 5.39 -2.85
CA LEU A 164 -8.49 4.01 -3.13
C LEU A 164 -7.23 3.14 -3.13
N GLN A 165 -7.41 1.83 -3.09
CA GLN A 165 -6.31 0.86 -3.18
C GLN A 165 -6.73 -0.36 -4.00
N VAL A 166 -5.71 -1.04 -4.53
CA VAL A 166 -5.81 -2.33 -5.24
C VAL A 166 -4.62 -3.17 -4.79
N THR A 167 -4.81 -4.45 -4.59
CA THR A 167 -3.67 -5.36 -4.37
C THR A 167 -2.84 -5.48 -5.64
N GLY A 168 -1.54 -5.38 -5.48
CA GLY A 168 -0.62 -5.30 -6.60
C GLY A 168 -0.30 -6.65 -7.25
N PRO A 169 0.32 -6.58 -8.44
CA PRO A 169 0.56 -7.75 -9.28
C PRO A 169 1.50 -8.77 -8.66
N LEU A 170 2.42 -8.36 -7.79
CA LEU A 170 3.36 -9.30 -7.17
C LEU A 170 2.65 -10.18 -6.15
N THR A 171 1.82 -9.56 -5.31
CA THR A 171 1.02 -10.26 -4.29
C THR A 171 -0.03 -11.15 -4.94
N LEU A 172 -0.76 -10.64 -5.95
CA LEU A 172 -1.75 -11.44 -6.68
C LEU A 172 -1.10 -12.59 -7.46
N GLY A 173 0.09 -12.39 -8.04
CA GLY A 173 0.83 -13.41 -8.77
C GLY A 173 1.17 -14.61 -7.89
N ILE A 174 1.68 -14.35 -6.69
CA ILE A 174 1.97 -15.41 -5.70
C ILE A 174 0.69 -16.15 -5.30
N ALA A 175 -0.43 -15.46 -5.13
CA ALA A 175 -1.70 -16.09 -4.78
C ALA A 175 -2.24 -16.97 -5.92
N LEU A 176 -2.15 -16.52 -7.16
CA LEU A 176 -2.57 -17.27 -8.34
C LEU A 176 -1.65 -18.49 -8.61
N GLU A 177 -0.35 -18.36 -8.39
CA GLU A 177 0.60 -19.49 -8.44
C GLU A 177 0.25 -20.53 -7.38
N ALA A 178 -0.02 -20.10 -6.15
CA ALA A 178 -0.45 -20.99 -5.08
C ALA A 178 -1.81 -21.67 -5.36
N ALA A 179 -2.69 -21.02 -6.14
CA ALA A 179 -3.94 -21.60 -6.61
C ALA A 179 -3.76 -22.59 -7.78
N GLY A 180 -2.55 -22.78 -8.30
CA GLY A 180 -2.18 -23.80 -9.27
C GLY A 180 -1.88 -23.30 -10.69
N LEU A 181 -1.80 -22.00 -10.92
CA LEU A 181 -1.30 -21.48 -12.21
C LEU A 181 0.23 -21.64 -12.30
N PRO A 182 0.78 -21.95 -13.50
CA PRO A 182 2.21 -21.82 -13.73
C PRO A 182 2.70 -20.40 -13.43
N SER A 183 3.91 -20.24 -12.90
CA SER A 183 4.44 -18.97 -12.41
C SER A 183 4.35 -17.86 -13.45
N ASP A 184 4.80 -18.09 -14.68
CA ASP A 184 4.77 -17.13 -15.78
C ASP A 184 3.33 -16.70 -16.16
N VAL A 185 2.37 -17.63 -16.08
CA VAL A 185 0.95 -17.34 -16.29
C VAL A 185 0.40 -16.55 -15.11
N ALA A 186 0.69 -16.96 -13.88
CA ALA A 186 0.17 -16.34 -12.66
C ALA A 186 0.55 -14.86 -12.57
N PHE A 187 1.83 -14.52 -12.72
CA PHE A 187 2.30 -13.14 -12.65
C PHE A 187 1.83 -12.29 -13.84
N ARG A 188 1.76 -12.85 -15.04
CA ARG A 188 1.18 -12.15 -16.18
C ARG A 188 -0.30 -11.83 -15.96
N ARG A 189 -1.11 -12.80 -15.50
CA ARG A 189 -2.54 -12.61 -15.20
C ARG A 189 -2.75 -11.63 -14.05
N ALA A 190 -1.92 -11.69 -13.01
CA ALA A 190 -1.92 -10.72 -11.93
C ALA A 190 -1.66 -9.29 -12.43
N GLY A 191 -0.70 -9.08 -13.32
CA GLY A 191 -0.45 -7.78 -13.95
C GLY A 191 -1.62 -7.31 -14.80
N GLU A 192 -2.28 -8.20 -15.56
CA GLU A 192 -3.45 -7.86 -16.37
C GLU A 192 -4.63 -7.41 -15.49
N VAL A 193 -4.95 -8.15 -14.43
CA VAL A 193 -6.09 -7.83 -13.55
C VAL A 193 -5.82 -6.57 -12.71
N SER A 194 -4.60 -6.37 -12.21
CA SER A 194 -4.25 -5.15 -11.46
C SER A 194 -4.40 -3.91 -12.34
N ARG A 195 -3.90 -3.93 -13.59
CA ARG A 195 -4.09 -2.83 -14.55
C ARG A 195 -5.55 -2.58 -14.87
N ALA A 196 -6.32 -3.64 -15.08
CA ALA A 196 -7.75 -3.52 -15.37
C ALA A 196 -8.52 -2.84 -14.22
N TRP A 197 -8.22 -3.20 -12.96
CA TRP A 197 -8.82 -2.56 -11.79
C TRP A 197 -8.40 -1.11 -11.64
N VAL A 198 -7.12 -0.79 -11.80
CA VAL A 198 -6.62 0.61 -11.77
C VAL A 198 -7.41 1.48 -12.74
N GLN A 199 -7.52 1.06 -14.01
CA GLN A 199 -8.26 1.79 -15.03
C GLN A 199 -9.76 1.88 -14.71
N HIS A 200 -10.36 0.79 -14.22
CA HIS A 200 -11.79 0.76 -13.87
C HIS A 200 -12.12 1.73 -12.73
N LEU A 201 -11.34 1.70 -11.64
CA LEU A 201 -11.56 2.56 -10.48
C LEU A 201 -11.33 4.03 -10.81
N GLU A 202 -10.28 4.35 -11.57
CA GLU A 202 -10.02 5.72 -12.01
C GLU A 202 -11.16 6.24 -12.91
N ALA A 203 -11.60 5.47 -13.88
CA ALA A 203 -12.72 5.84 -14.75
C ALA A 203 -14.01 6.05 -13.95
N LEU A 204 -14.28 5.18 -12.98
CA LEU A 204 -15.44 5.26 -12.10
C LEU A 204 -15.44 6.55 -11.28
N VAL A 205 -14.32 6.89 -10.65
CA VAL A 205 -14.17 8.11 -9.83
C VAL A 205 -14.27 9.35 -10.71
N THR A 206 -13.55 9.38 -11.82
CA THR A 206 -13.56 10.51 -12.77
C THR A 206 -14.97 10.79 -13.30
N ALA A 207 -15.74 9.75 -13.63
CA ALA A 207 -17.10 9.91 -14.14
C ALA A 207 -18.10 10.37 -13.08
N ARG A 208 -17.97 9.89 -11.83
CA ARG A 208 -18.94 10.17 -10.76
C ARG A 208 -18.57 11.40 -9.91
N PHE A 209 -17.29 11.69 -9.76
CA PHE A 209 -16.75 12.73 -8.87
C PHE A 209 -15.65 13.54 -9.58
N PRO A 210 -15.96 14.26 -10.68
CA PRO A 210 -14.96 14.89 -11.55
C PRO A 210 -14.17 16.01 -10.86
N ALA A 211 -14.63 16.52 -9.72
CA ALA A 211 -13.93 17.55 -8.94
C ALA A 211 -13.08 16.97 -7.79
N THR A 212 -13.12 15.65 -7.59
CA THR A 212 -12.40 14.97 -6.51
C THR A 212 -11.10 14.36 -7.05
N GLY A 213 -9.97 14.72 -6.46
CA GLY A 213 -8.68 14.12 -6.79
C GLY A 213 -8.57 12.70 -6.25
N LEU A 214 -8.00 11.80 -7.04
CA LEU A 214 -7.79 10.40 -6.67
C LEU A 214 -6.31 10.16 -6.36
N LEU A 215 -6.06 9.50 -5.21
CA LEU A 215 -4.81 8.86 -4.86
C LEU A 215 -5.05 7.35 -4.87
N LEU A 216 -4.43 6.62 -5.78
CA LEU A 216 -4.60 5.18 -5.94
C LEU A 216 -3.34 4.44 -5.47
N PHE A 217 -3.48 3.66 -4.40
CA PHE A 217 -2.41 2.83 -3.87
C PHE A 217 -2.42 1.41 -4.46
N ILE A 218 -1.24 0.91 -4.73
CA ILE A 218 -0.99 -0.51 -5.02
C ILE A 218 -0.39 -1.12 -3.76
N ASP A 219 -1.13 -2.02 -3.13
CA ASP A 219 -0.72 -2.67 -1.88
C ASP A 219 0.07 -3.94 -2.20
N GLU A 220 1.35 -3.96 -1.80
CA GLU A 220 2.29 -5.05 -2.11
C GLU A 220 2.96 -5.63 -0.86
N PRO A 221 2.22 -6.35 -0.01
CA PRO A 221 2.84 -7.03 1.14
C PRO A 221 3.85 -8.10 0.72
N ALA A 222 3.75 -8.65 -0.48
CA ALA A 222 4.70 -9.64 -1.00
C ALA A 222 6.12 -9.09 -1.21
N LEU A 223 6.35 -7.78 -1.22
CA LEU A 223 7.68 -7.18 -1.34
C LEU A 223 8.67 -7.62 -0.27
N VAL A 224 8.18 -8.14 0.86
CA VAL A 224 9.02 -8.74 1.90
C VAL A 224 9.85 -9.93 1.36
N ARG A 225 9.35 -10.67 0.37
CA ARG A 225 10.06 -11.81 -0.22
C ARG A 225 11.32 -11.36 -0.96
N TRP A 226 11.25 -10.28 -1.74
CA TRP A 226 12.42 -9.72 -2.46
C TRP A 226 13.46 -9.16 -1.49
N ARG A 227 13.02 -8.55 -0.40
CA ARG A 227 13.95 -8.08 0.64
C ARG A 227 14.76 -9.21 1.25
N HIS A 228 14.15 -10.36 1.45
CA HIS A 228 14.79 -11.53 2.07
C HIS A 228 15.41 -12.52 1.08
N GLY A 229 15.41 -12.19 -0.22
CA GLY A 229 16.03 -12.99 -1.26
C GLY A 229 15.25 -14.28 -1.61
N ASP A 230 13.98 -14.33 -1.26
CA ASP A 230 13.03 -15.38 -1.69
C ASP A 230 12.20 -14.86 -2.87
N GLU A 231 12.86 -14.61 -3.99
CA GLU A 231 12.27 -13.98 -5.18
C GLU A 231 11.52 -15.02 -6.03
N PRO A 232 10.17 -14.97 -6.11
CA PRO A 232 9.40 -15.91 -6.94
C PRO A 232 9.59 -15.66 -8.43
N ILE A 233 9.86 -14.41 -8.82
CA ILE A 233 10.28 -13.98 -10.16
C ILE A 233 11.45 -13.03 -10.03
N GLY A 234 12.19 -12.84 -11.14
CA GLY A 234 13.35 -11.92 -11.15
C GLY A 234 12.98 -10.48 -10.77
N ARG A 235 13.94 -9.77 -10.17
CA ARG A 235 13.73 -8.39 -9.70
C ARG A 235 13.30 -7.44 -10.81
N ASP A 236 13.92 -7.52 -11.98
CA ASP A 236 13.59 -6.66 -13.12
C ASP A 236 12.16 -6.93 -13.62
N GLU A 237 11.75 -8.20 -13.69
CA GLU A 237 10.38 -8.58 -14.03
C GLU A 237 9.36 -8.08 -13.01
N ALA A 238 9.69 -8.14 -11.72
CA ALA A 238 8.83 -7.60 -10.65
C ALA A 238 8.67 -6.07 -10.78
N ILE A 239 9.76 -5.35 -11.09
CA ILE A 239 9.72 -3.91 -11.35
C ILE A 239 8.86 -3.61 -12.57
N ASP A 240 9.00 -4.35 -13.67
CA ASP A 240 8.23 -4.15 -14.91
C ASP A 240 6.73 -4.37 -14.68
N LEU A 241 6.35 -5.41 -13.93
CA LEU A 241 4.95 -5.68 -13.60
C LEU A 241 4.32 -4.56 -12.75
N LEU A 242 5.03 -4.12 -11.72
CA LEU A 242 4.55 -3.06 -10.83
C LEU A 242 4.52 -1.71 -11.55
N SER A 243 5.57 -1.36 -12.28
CA SER A 243 5.66 -0.15 -13.11
C SER A 243 4.56 -0.11 -14.18
N GLY A 244 4.33 -1.24 -14.86
CA GLY A 244 3.25 -1.36 -15.85
C GLY A 244 1.85 -1.20 -15.22
N THR A 245 1.68 -1.54 -13.95
CA THR A 245 0.42 -1.31 -13.23
C THR A 245 0.24 0.15 -12.84
N LEU A 246 1.31 0.83 -12.43
CA LEU A 246 1.28 2.27 -12.14
C LEU A 246 1.07 3.11 -13.40
N ALA A 247 1.71 2.73 -14.50
CA ALA A 247 1.72 3.50 -15.75
C ALA A 247 0.35 3.62 -16.46
N VAL A 248 -0.63 2.78 -16.12
CA VAL A 248 -1.98 2.89 -16.71
C VAL A 248 -2.87 3.90 -15.98
N ALA A 249 -2.45 4.42 -14.83
CA ALA A 249 -3.15 5.46 -14.09
C ALA A 249 -2.80 6.85 -14.61
N ASN A 250 -3.79 7.76 -14.63
CA ASN A 250 -3.60 9.19 -14.85
C ASN A 250 -3.75 9.99 -13.54
N CYS A 251 -4.11 9.34 -12.43
CA CYS A 251 -4.19 9.93 -11.09
C CYS A 251 -2.85 9.79 -10.35
N ILE A 252 -2.77 10.34 -9.12
CA ILE A 252 -1.61 10.13 -8.26
C ILE A 252 -1.56 8.66 -7.85
N THR A 253 -0.40 8.04 -8.00
CA THR A 253 -0.17 6.64 -7.64
C THR A 253 0.66 6.50 -6.38
N GLY A 254 0.40 5.46 -5.60
CA GLY A 254 1.22 5.07 -4.46
C GLY A 254 1.51 3.58 -4.46
N VAL A 255 2.62 3.19 -3.84
CA VAL A 255 2.89 1.80 -3.49
C VAL A 255 2.99 1.68 -1.98
N HIS A 256 2.18 0.80 -1.38
CA HIS A 256 2.30 0.48 0.04
C HIS A 256 3.21 -0.73 0.24
N VAL A 257 4.33 -0.48 0.88
CA VAL A 257 5.32 -1.48 1.29
C VAL A 257 5.02 -1.88 2.73
N CYS A 258 4.38 -3.03 2.91
CA CYS A 258 3.99 -3.51 4.23
C CYS A 258 5.21 -3.99 5.03
N GLY A 259 5.27 -3.62 6.30
CA GLY A 259 6.29 -4.10 7.24
C GLY A 259 7.71 -3.81 6.78
N ASP A 260 8.51 -4.86 6.62
CA ASP A 260 9.90 -4.85 6.18
C ASP A 260 10.02 -5.26 4.70
N GLY A 261 9.16 -4.73 3.84
CA GLY A 261 9.21 -5.00 2.41
C GLY A 261 10.32 -4.24 1.68
N ASP A 262 10.57 -4.61 0.42
CA ASP A 262 11.62 -4.02 -0.42
C ASP A 262 11.23 -2.64 -0.97
N ALA A 263 11.56 -1.57 -0.24
CA ALA A 263 11.33 -0.20 -0.66
C ALA A 263 12.12 0.19 -1.92
N ARG A 264 13.25 -0.47 -2.19
CA ARG A 264 14.08 -0.21 -3.39
C ARG A 264 13.37 -0.67 -4.66
N LEU A 265 12.74 -1.85 -4.60
CA LEU A 265 11.95 -2.38 -5.71
C LEU A 265 10.73 -1.48 -5.94
N ALA A 266 9.99 -1.14 -4.87
CA ALA A 266 8.84 -0.27 -4.96
C ALA A 266 9.18 1.10 -5.57
N HIS A 267 10.27 1.73 -5.12
CA HIS A 267 10.76 3.00 -5.67
C HIS A 267 11.14 2.87 -7.15
N ALA A 268 11.81 1.77 -7.54
CA ALA A 268 12.24 1.55 -8.92
C ALA A 268 11.05 1.43 -9.89
N ALA A 269 9.88 1.02 -9.42
CA ALA A 269 8.66 0.98 -10.22
C ALA A 269 8.07 2.37 -10.52
N GLY A 270 8.48 3.43 -9.80
CA GLY A 270 8.18 4.82 -10.12
C GLY A 270 6.85 5.37 -9.60
N PRO A 271 6.36 5.02 -8.38
CA PRO A 271 5.18 5.64 -7.80
C PRO A 271 5.42 7.11 -7.42
N ASP A 272 4.34 7.92 -7.38
CA ASP A 272 4.39 9.27 -6.83
C ASP A 272 4.51 9.27 -5.30
N VAL A 273 3.94 8.26 -4.64
CA VAL A 273 3.93 8.11 -3.18
C VAL A 273 4.48 6.75 -2.78
N LEU A 274 5.50 6.75 -1.92
CA LEU A 274 6.04 5.53 -1.33
C LEU A 274 5.55 5.37 0.10
N GLY A 275 4.66 4.40 0.34
CA GLY A 275 4.15 4.07 1.67
C GLY A 275 5.06 3.07 2.38
N ILE A 276 5.65 3.48 3.50
CA ILE A 276 6.59 2.66 4.26
C ILE A 276 6.31 2.72 5.77
N THR A 277 6.65 1.66 6.48
CA THR A 277 6.60 1.68 7.95
C THR A 277 7.68 2.60 8.51
N ALA A 278 7.30 3.56 9.37
CA ALA A 278 8.24 4.46 10.04
C ALA A 278 8.96 3.76 11.20
N SER A 279 9.93 2.92 10.87
CA SER A 279 10.73 2.11 11.79
C SER A 279 12.22 2.27 11.51
N ASP A 280 13.06 1.70 12.38
CA ASP A 280 14.51 1.75 12.19
C ASP A 280 14.96 1.02 10.92
N SER A 281 14.21 0.01 10.45
CA SER A 281 14.49 -0.67 9.18
C SER A 281 14.38 0.26 7.97
N ALA A 282 13.56 1.30 8.02
CA ALA A 282 13.50 2.32 6.95
C ALA A 282 14.82 3.06 6.74
N LEU A 283 15.69 3.09 7.75
CA LEU A 283 17.03 3.68 7.62
C LEU A 283 17.97 2.86 6.74
N GLU A 284 17.71 1.57 6.55
CA GLU A 284 18.48 0.74 5.60
C GLU A 284 18.24 1.15 4.15
N ASP A 285 17.08 1.77 3.88
CA ASP A 285 16.68 2.30 2.58
C ASP A 285 16.82 3.83 2.49
N ALA A 286 17.54 4.47 3.42
CA ALA A 286 17.68 5.93 3.49
C ALA A 286 18.07 6.59 2.17
N ASP A 287 18.97 5.95 1.39
CA ASP A 287 19.42 6.43 0.08
C ASP A 287 18.27 6.41 -0.96
N VAL A 288 17.36 5.45 -0.87
CA VAL A 288 16.18 5.36 -1.73
C VAL A 288 15.17 6.43 -1.36
N LEU A 289 14.90 6.58 -0.06
CA LEU A 289 13.97 7.59 0.44
C LEU A 289 14.43 9.00 0.09
N MET A 290 15.74 9.27 0.20
CA MET A 290 16.32 10.56 -0.19
C MET A 290 16.12 10.82 -1.68
N ARG A 291 16.48 9.86 -2.56
CA ARG A 291 16.27 10.01 -4.00
C ARG A 291 14.81 10.21 -4.38
N HIS A 292 13.90 9.50 -3.71
CA HIS A 292 12.47 9.65 -3.93
C HIS A 292 11.99 11.07 -3.59
N LEU A 293 12.39 11.60 -2.44
CA LEU A 293 12.09 12.97 -2.03
C LEU A 293 12.76 14.03 -2.92
N GLU A 294 14.01 13.81 -3.37
CA GLU A 294 14.71 14.70 -4.29
C GLU A 294 14.04 14.80 -5.66
N ALA A 295 13.38 13.72 -6.09
CA ALA A 295 12.57 13.68 -7.31
C ALA A 295 11.14 14.22 -7.15
N ASP A 296 10.85 14.98 -6.07
CA ASP A 296 9.52 15.49 -5.71
C ASP A 296 8.50 14.39 -5.34
N GLY A 297 8.96 13.17 -5.10
CA GLY A 297 8.12 12.09 -4.58
C GLY A 297 7.65 12.35 -3.15
N TRP A 298 6.60 11.68 -2.75
CA TRP A 298 6.01 11.77 -1.42
C TRP A 298 6.20 10.48 -0.63
N ILE A 299 6.29 10.58 0.69
CA ILE A 299 6.34 9.41 1.55
C ILE A 299 5.09 9.37 2.43
N ALA A 300 4.35 8.27 2.37
CA ALA A 300 3.31 7.95 3.32
C ALA A 300 3.94 7.20 4.50
N TRP A 301 4.16 7.94 5.59
CA TRP A 301 4.79 7.42 6.80
C TRP A 301 3.81 6.58 7.59
N GLY A 302 4.00 5.26 7.61
CA GLY A 302 3.29 4.32 8.47
C GLY A 302 3.72 4.49 9.93
N ALA A 303 3.30 5.58 10.56
CA ALA A 303 3.85 6.05 11.82
C ALA A 303 3.10 5.53 13.05
N VAL A 304 1.84 5.09 12.90
CA VAL A 304 1.07 4.49 13.99
C VAL A 304 1.25 2.97 13.93
N PRO A 305 1.87 2.33 14.93
CA PRO A 305 2.08 0.87 14.93
C PRO A 305 0.78 0.10 14.89
N THR A 306 0.78 -1.02 14.14
CA THR A 306 -0.36 -1.95 14.02
C THR A 306 -0.02 -3.37 14.46
N ASP A 307 1.20 -3.61 14.92
CA ASP A 307 1.72 -4.89 15.42
C ASP A 307 1.45 -5.10 16.93
N ARG A 308 0.80 -4.13 17.57
CA ARG A 308 0.52 -4.09 19.00
C ARG A 308 -0.69 -3.20 19.28
N PRO A 309 -1.28 -3.25 20.48
CA PRO A 309 -2.34 -2.32 20.87
C PRO A 309 -1.89 -0.87 20.70
N VAL A 310 -2.78 -0.05 20.15
CA VAL A 310 -2.54 1.39 19.95
C VAL A 310 -2.52 2.06 21.33
N GLY A 311 -1.45 2.78 21.62
CA GLY A 311 -1.33 3.52 22.88
C GLY A 311 -2.22 4.76 22.91
N ASP A 312 -2.47 5.28 24.10
CA ASP A 312 -3.42 6.38 24.34
C ASP A 312 -2.89 7.78 23.92
N SER A 313 -1.68 7.86 23.36
CA SER A 313 -1.01 9.14 23.10
C SER A 313 -0.27 9.17 21.77
N THR A 314 -0.42 10.28 21.08
CA THR A 314 0.32 10.63 19.84
C THR A 314 1.82 10.83 20.08
N GLU A 315 2.26 11.11 21.32
CA GLU A 315 3.65 11.48 21.63
C GLU A 315 4.67 10.37 21.34
N GLY A 316 4.30 9.11 21.55
CA GLY A 316 5.18 7.98 21.27
C GLY A 316 5.47 7.82 19.77
N PRO A 317 4.44 7.66 18.94
CA PRO A 317 4.56 7.65 17.48
C PRO A 317 5.25 8.88 16.91
N TRP A 318 4.90 10.07 17.38
CA TRP A 318 5.51 11.33 16.96
C TRP A 318 7.02 11.39 17.21
N ARG A 319 7.47 11.05 18.43
CA ARG A 319 8.90 11.05 18.74
C ARG A 319 9.69 10.05 17.88
N ARG A 320 9.10 8.88 17.55
CA ARG A 320 9.76 7.92 16.65
C ARG A 320 9.89 8.48 15.24
N LEU A 321 8.82 9.06 14.69
CA LEU A 321 8.84 9.65 13.37
C LEU A 321 9.85 10.80 13.27
N VAL A 322 9.86 11.71 14.25
CA VAL A 322 10.83 12.81 14.31
C VAL A 322 12.26 12.28 14.46
N GLY A 323 12.48 11.24 15.26
CA GLY A 323 13.79 10.57 15.40
C GLY A 323 14.29 10.02 14.06
N LEU A 324 13.41 9.36 13.30
CA LEU A 324 13.70 8.87 11.96
C LEU A 324 14.07 10.01 11.01
N TRP A 325 13.30 11.11 11.01
CA TRP A 325 13.59 12.28 10.18
C TRP A 325 14.93 12.95 10.54
N CYS A 326 15.25 13.04 11.81
CA CYS A 326 16.55 13.54 12.27
C CYS A 326 17.70 12.67 11.77
N GLU A 327 17.53 11.35 11.74
CA GLU A 327 18.55 10.43 11.24
C GLU A 327 18.67 10.52 9.71
N LEU A 328 17.56 10.59 8.96
CA LEU A 328 17.58 10.84 7.52
C LEU A 328 18.27 12.17 7.18
N THR A 329 17.99 13.24 7.96
CA THR A 329 18.65 14.54 7.79
C THR A 329 20.15 14.47 8.05
N ARG A 330 20.57 13.72 9.07
CA ARG A 330 22.02 13.49 9.35
C ARG A 330 22.71 12.74 8.22
N ARG A 331 21.98 11.91 7.47
CA ARG A 331 22.46 11.20 6.28
C ARG A 331 22.40 12.03 5.00
N GLY A 332 21.94 13.28 5.08
CA GLY A 332 21.94 14.24 3.96
C GLY A 332 20.58 14.51 3.33
N CYS A 333 19.48 13.94 3.86
CA CYS A 333 18.15 14.25 3.37
C CYS A 333 17.78 15.71 3.71
N ASP A 334 17.13 16.38 2.75
CA ASP A 334 16.61 17.74 2.95
C ASP A 334 15.55 17.77 4.07
N PRO A 335 15.80 18.47 5.19
CA PRO A 335 14.88 18.55 6.31
C PRO A 335 13.54 19.23 5.96
N VAL A 336 13.48 20.03 4.90
CA VAL A 336 12.23 20.64 4.43
C VAL A 336 11.42 19.58 3.69
N ARG A 337 12.01 18.85 2.76
CA ARG A 337 11.33 17.81 1.98
C ARG A 337 10.74 16.69 2.84
N VAL A 338 11.50 16.19 3.81
CA VAL A 338 11.02 15.16 4.77
C VAL A 338 9.72 15.56 5.45
N ARG A 339 9.53 16.86 5.74
CA ARG A 339 8.34 17.40 6.41
C ARG A 339 7.24 17.80 5.46
N THR A 340 7.60 18.32 4.28
CA THR A 340 6.61 18.87 3.33
C THR A 340 6.10 17.89 2.31
N HIS A 341 6.79 16.77 2.10
CA HIS A 341 6.40 15.68 1.18
C HIS A 341 6.04 14.42 1.97
N GLY A 342 5.29 14.58 3.05
CA GLY A 342 4.88 13.51 3.95
C GLY A 342 3.37 13.43 4.14
N LEU A 343 2.84 12.22 4.07
CA LEU A 343 1.52 11.83 4.57
C LEU A 343 1.70 10.98 5.82
N VAL A 344 0.65 10.83 6.64
CA VAL A 344 0.67 9.93 7.80
C VAL A 344 -0.37 8.83 7.64
N THR A 345 0.05 7.60 7.91
CA THR A 345 -0.82 6.42 7.90
C THR A 345 -0.56 5.55 9.14
N PRO A 346 -1.46 4.65 9.49
CA PRO A 346 -1.09 3.45 10.23
C PRO A 346 -0.01 2.67 9.45
N ALA A 347 0.79 1.87 10.16
CA ALA A 347 1.89 1.10 9.55
C ALA A 347 1.39 0.03 8.58
N CYS A 348 0.19 -0.51 8.83
CA CYS A 348 -0.48 -1.50 7.99
C CYS A 348 -2.00 -1.37 8.16
N GLY A 349 -2.76 -2.28 7.53
CA GLY A 349 -4.21 -2.40 7.72
C GLY A 349 -4.61 -2.63 9.18
N LEU A 350 -5.85 -2.29 9.52
CA LEU A 350 -6.36 -2.30 10.90
C LEU A 350 -7.37 -3.42 11.17
N ALA A 351 -7.60 -4.33 10.22
CA ALA A 351 -8.59 -5.40 10.35
C ALA A 351 -8.37 -6.33 11.56
N GLY A 352 -7.14 -6.47 12.03
CA GLY A 352 -6.80 -7.28 13.22
C GLY A 352 -7.05 -6.59 14.56
N HIS A 353 -7.51 -5.33 14.57
CA HIS A 353 -7.82 -4.58 15.78
C HIS A 353 -9.33 -4.61 16.09
N GLY A 354 -9.72 -4.16 17.29
CA GLY A 354 -11.11 -3.82 17.55
C GLY A 354 -11.49 -2.47 16.91
N GLU A 355 -12.78 -2.24 16.61
CA GLU A 355 -13.26 -1.04 15.94
C GLU A 355 -12.83 0.27 16.63
N ALA A 356 -12.91 0.33 17.96
CA ALA A 356 -12.47 1.50 18.73
C ALA A 356 -10.96 1.74 18.62
N GLN A 357 -10.15 0.67 18.58
CA GLN A 357 -8.70 0.75 18.40
C GLN A 357 -8.35 1.21 16.98
N ALA A 358 -9.09 0.73 15.98
CA ALA A 358 -8.90 1.15 14.59
C ALA A 358 -9.22 2.64 14.40
N ALA A 359 -10.34 3.12 14.93
CA ALA A 359 -10.69 4.54 14.92
C ALA A 359 -9.63 5.38 15.64
N HIS A 360 -9.16 4.93 16.81
CA HIS A 360 -8.13 5.61 17.57
C HIS A 360 -6.78 5.66 16.84
N ALA A 361 -6.39 4.60 16.12
CA ALA A 361 -5.18 4.60 15.29
C ALA A 361 -5.22 5.66 14.18
N LEU A 362 -6.37 5.78 13.51
CA LEU A 362 -6.60 6.80 12.49
C LEU A 362 -6.61 8.22 13.10
N HIS A 363 -7.21 8.37 14.28
CA HIS A 363 -7.20 9.63 15.02
C HIS A 363 -5.76 10.09 15.34
N ILE A 364 -4.92 9.20 15.88
CA ILE A 364 -3.50 9.50 16.13
C ILE A 364 -2.78 9.88 14.83
N ALA A 365 -3.05 9.17 13.72
CA ALA A 365 -2.47 9.52 12.43
C ALA A 365 -2.89 10.93 11.97
N SER A 366 -4.15 11.31 12.21
CA SER A 366 -4.68 12.64 11.90
C SER A 366 -4.02 13.73 12.74
N GLU A 367 -3.90 13.54 14.07
CA GLU A 367 -3.20 14.49 14.94
C GLU A 367 -1.73 14.68 14.55
N MET A 368 -1.03 13.59 14.17
CA MET A 368 0.34 13.67 13.67
C MET A 368 0.42 14.45 12.36
N ALA A 369 -0.53 14.24 11.47
CA ALA A 369 -0.62 14.94 10.19
C ALA A 369 -0.86 16.44 10.39
N ASP A 370 -1.70 16.83 11.35
CA ASP A 370 -1.92 18.24 11.70
C ASP A 370 -0.61 18.90 12.18
N ARG A 371 0.16 18.24 13.05
CA ARG A 371 1.49 18.75 13.48
C ARG A 371 2.45 18.91 12.29
N ILE A 372 2.41 18.04 11.29
CA ILE A 372 3.21 18.17 10.07
C ILE A 372 2.75 19.40 9.26
N GLY A 373 1.44 19.57 9.09
CA GLY A 373 0.85 20.71 8.41
C GLY A 373 1.27 22.04 9.03
N ASP A 374 1.18 22.15 10.36
CA ASP A 374 1.60 23.33 11.12
C ASP A 374 3.10 23.64 10.96
N GLN A 375 3.95 22.61 11.02
CA GLN A 375 5.40 22.77 10.81
C GLN A 375 5.74 23.19 9.38
N ALA A 376 5.03 22.67 8.37
CA ALA A 376 5.24 23.03 6.98
C ALA A 376 4.86 24.51 6.72
N VAL A 377 3.80 25.00 7.34
CA VAL A 377 3.41 26.42 7.30
C VAL A 377 4.48 27.29 7.95
N ALA A 378 4.93 26.92 9.16
CA ALA A 378 5.97 27.65 9.87
C ALA A 378 7.29 27.72 9.09
N ALA A 379 7.70 26.62 8.43
CA ALA A 379 8.91 26.59 7.60
C ALA A 379 8.82 27.53 6.39
N ARG A 380 7.64 27.61 5.74
CA ARG A 380 7.43 28.57 4.61
C ARG A 380 7.50 30.01 5.05
N LEU A 381 6.98 30.34 6.23
CA LEU A 381 7.01 31.70 6.77
C LEU A 381 8.42 32.14 7.17
N THR A 382 9.30 31.21 7.58
CA THR A 382 10.69 31.51 7.96
C THR A 382 11.62 31.65 6.77
N VAL A 383 11.33 31.02 5.64
CA VAL A 383 12.16 31.09 4.41
C VAL A 383 11.75 32.26 3.50
N GLY A 384 10.55 32.81 3.68
CA GLY A 384 10.01 33.94 2.92
C GLY A 384 10.12 35.31 3.59
N ALA A 385 10.87 35.41 4.72
CA ALA A 385 11.08 36.65 5.47
C ALA A 385 12.49 37.23 5.20
#